data_e61197823ffa15ac90d12827111c9b60
#
_entry.id   e61197823ffa15ac90d12827111c9b60
#
_cell.length_a   1.000
_cell.length_b   1.000
_cell.length_c   1.000
_cell.angle_alpha   90.00
_cell.angle_beta   90.00
_cell.angle_gamma   90.00
#
_symmetry.space_group_name_H-M   'P 1'
#
loop_
_entity.id
_entity.type
_entity.pdbx_description
1 polymer ?
#
loop_
_entity_poly.entity_id
_entity_poly.type
_entity_poly.pdbx_seq_one_letter_code
_entity_poly.pdbx_strand_id
1 'polypeptide(L)'
;NMVSATLDEGAGDLDALAFQTRLEELAISMSFSSSKDTFRISLKTLSKNRDEAFRLLALALQQPRFDQKAVERIKSQIQTRLIGQLEDANSIAAKTWFKKTYGDHPYGRPTLGTKESVARITSADLKTFVENNFRLEGLIIGAVGDVDPQEIARLLDVALSGLPRNTVTPEVSKVMPSSKGSTIVIRKPNPQSVVMFGMPGIMRDDPDYYAAYVMNYVLGGGGFTSRLYQEVREKRGLAYSVYSYLYPFEHSAIYLGGLGTANERVAESVEVVKAEIKKLADKGISDDELAKAKVFLNGSFPLRLDSNAKIARMLVAIRISNLGRDYIERRPGFINTVSAEDIRRVARRLLQPNAMTWVIVGDPADIDG
;
A
#
# COMPACT_ATOMS: atom_id res chain seq x y z
N ASN A 1 11.47 -7.10 3.62
CA ASN A 1 11.91 -6.94 2.22
C ASN A 1 13.03 -7.91 1.84
N MET A 2 14.12 -8.07 2.63
CA MET A 2 15.18 -9.05 2.29
C MET A 2 14.59 -10.44 2.10
N VAL A 3 13.83 -10.95 3.07
CA VAL A 3 13.19 -12.28 2.94
C VAL A 3 12.33 -12.38 1.70
N SER A 4 11.45 -11.39 1.43
CA SER A 4 10.60 -11.42 0.23
C SER A 4 11.36 -11.37 -1.10
N ALA A 5 12.59 -10.87 -1.10
CA ALA A 5 13.43 -10.80 -2.30
C ALA A 5 14.42 -11.99 -2.41
N THR A 6 14.41 -12.90 -1.45
CA THR A 6 15.36 -14.03 -1.44
C THR A 6 14.68 -15.40 -1.35
N LEU A 7 13.37 -15.49 -1.13
CA LEU A 7 12.66 -16.77 -1.03
C LEU A 7 12.62 -17.57 -2.33
N ASP A 8 12.69 -16.91 -3.47
CA ASP A 8 12.76 -17.51 -4.80
C ASP A 8 14.19 -17.59 -5.37
N GLU A 9 15.18 -17.33 -4.51
CA GLU A 9 16.61 -17.41 -4.85
C GLU A 9 17.24 -18.77 -4.48
N GLY A 10 16.46 -19.83 -4.64
CA GLY A 10 16.83 -21.21 -4.36
C GLY A 10 16.16 -21.78 -3.13
N ALA A 11 15.70 -23.03 -3.26
CA ALA A 11 15.01 -23.76 -2.20
C ALA A 11 15.22 -25.28 -2.33
N GLY A 12 15.34 -25.99 -1.22
CA GLY A 12 15.69 -27.40 -1.20
C GLY A 12 17.00 -27.66 -1.91
N ASP A 13 17.00 -28.60 -2.85
CA ASP A 13 18.17 -28.95 -3.67
C ASP A 13 18.38 -28.02 -4.87
N LEU A 14 17.43 -27.13 -5.17
CA LEU A 14 17.49 -26.22 -6.29
C LEU A 14 18.22 -24.93 -5.88
N ASP A 15 19.32 -24.60 -6.53
CA ASP A 15 19.93 -23.28 -6.41
C ASP A 15 19.08 -22.21 -7.11
N ALA A 16 19.50 -20.94 -7.04
CA ALA A 16 18.74 -19.82 -7.60
C ALA A 16 18.44 -19.99 -9.09
N LEU A 17 19.42 -20.43 -9.88
CA LEU A 17 19.24 -20.62 -11.32
C LEU A 17 18.28 -21.79 -11.60
N ALA A 18 18.50 -22.94 -10.96
CA ALA A 18 17.66 -24.12 -11.17
C ALA A 18 16.20 -23.86 -10.71
N PHE A 19 16.01 -23.13 -9.60
CA PHE A 19 14.68 -22.77 -9.14
C PHE A 19 13.94 -21.86 -10.13
N GLN A 20 14.59 -20.79 -10.61
CA GLN A 20 14.01 -19.88 -11.60
C GLN A 20 13.76 -20.57 -12.93
N THR A 21 14.73 -21.36 -13.43
CA THR A 21 14.54 -22.16 -14.67
C THR A 21 13.31 -23.07 -14.56
N ARG A 22 13.13 -23.72 -13.40
CA ARG A 22 11.99 -24.61 -13.19
C ARG A 22 10.65 -23.87 -13.20
N LEU A 23 10.59 -22.66 -12.62
CA LEU A 23 9.40 -21.81 -12.69
C LEU A 23 9.08 -21.41 -14.14
N GLU A 24 10.09 -21.00 -14.89
CA GLU A 24 9.95 -20.56 -16.30
C GLU A 24 9.50 -21.71 -17.21
N GLU A 25 10.13 -22.88 -17.16
CA GLU A 25 9.77 -24.06 -17.95
C GLU A 25 8.32 -24.47 -17.79
N LEU A 26 7.76 -24.27 -16.60
CA LEU A 26 6.38 -24.65 -16.27
C LEU A 26 5.40 -23.48 -16.36
N ALA A 27 5.85 -22.29 -16.79
CA ALA A 27 5.04 -21.08 -16.79
C ALA A 27 4.39 -20.80 -15.43
N ILE A 28 5.13 -21.04 -14.34
CA ILE A 28 4.73 -20.72 -12.97
C ILE A 28 5.22 -19.30 -12.65
N SER A 29 4.30 -18.44 -12.27
CA SER A 29 4.64 -17.13 -11.71
C SER A 29 4.49 -17.19 -10.19
N MET A 30 5.60 -17.12 -9.49
CA MET A 30 5.65 -17.06 -8.02
C MET A 30 6.30 -15.73 -7.62
N SER A 31 5.71 -15.03 -6.64
CA SER A 31 6.28 -13.79 -6.15
C SER A 31 5.99 -13.57 -4.68
N PHE A 32 6.94 -12.96 -4.00
CA PHE A 32 6.87 -12.62 -2.60
C PHE A 32 7.01 -11.12 -2.43
N SER A 33 6.20 -10.52 -1.56
CA SER A 33 6.26 -9.09 -1.30
C SER A 33 5.93 -8.79 0.16
N SER A 34 6.44 -7.69 0.65
CA SER A 34 6.16 -7.23 2.01
C SER A 34 5.71 -5.77 2.00
N SER A 35 4.74 -5.47 2.83
CA SER A 35 4.29 -4.12 3.14
C SER A 35 4.57 -3.77 4.60
N LYS A 36 3.91 -2.74 5.12
CA LYS A 36 4.00 -2.41 6.56
C LYS A 36 3.29 -3.45 7.45
N ASP A 37 2.19 -4.02 6.97
CA ASP A 37 1.33 -4.92 7.76
C ASP A 37 1.31 -6.35 7.25
N THR A 38 1.69 -6.60 6.00
CA THR A 38 1.49 -7.92 5.40
C THR A 38 2.72 -8.45 4.69
N PHE A 39 2.95 -9.74 4.81
CA PHE A 39 3.78 -10.52 3.89
C PHE A 39 2.83 -11.25 2.93
N ARG A 40 3.05 -11.09 1.63
CA ARG A 40 2.17 -11.61 0.59
C ARG A 40 2.91 -12.56 -0.32
N ILE A 41 2.25 -13.66 -0.63
CA ILE A 41 2.67 -14.65 -1.62
C ILE A 41 1.64 -14.64 -2.74
N SER A 42 2.10 -14.66 -3.97
CA SER A 42 1.25 -14.81 -5.15
C SER A 42 1.80 -15.95 -5.99
N LEU A 43 0.94 -16.93 -6.26
CA LEU A 43 1.23 -18.08 -7.11
C LEU A 43 0.21 -18.12 -8.25
N LYS A 44 0.70 -18.20 -9.48
CA LYS A 44 -0.12 -18.39 -10.68
C LYS A 44 0.50 -19.48 -11.52
N THR A 45 -0.29 -20.45 -11.93
CA THR A 45 0.17 -21.58 -12.75
C THR A 45 -0.91 -22.04 -13.72
N LEU A 46 -0.54 -22.86 -14.68
CA LEU A 46 -1.47 -23.62 -15.49
C LEU A 46 -2.01 -24.81 -14.70
N SER A 47 -3.29 -25.21 -14.95
CA SER A 47 -3.93 -26.33 -14.24
C SER A 47 -3.11 -27.62 -14.27
N LYS A 48 -2.46 -27.93 -15.41
CA LYS A 48 -1.61 -29.12 -15.57
C LYS A 48 -0.32 -29.12 -14.74
N ASN A 49 0.14 -27.95 -14.28
CA ASN A 49 1.40 -27.77 -13.55
C ASN A 49 1.19 -27.48 -12.06
N ARG A 50 -0.05 -27.57 -11.56
CA ARG A 50 -0.38 -27.13 -10.19
C ARG A 50 0.33 -27.91 -9.10
N ASP A 51 0.45 -29.24 -9.23
CA ASP A 51 1.15 -30.05 -8.23
C ASP A 51 2.61 -29.59 -8.06
N GLU A 52 3.30 -29.38 -9.17
CA GLU A 52 4.69 -28.93 -9.14
C GLU A 52 4.81 -27.46 -8.64
N ALA A 53 3.84 -26.60 -9.01
CA ALA A 53 3.82 -25.24 -8.51
C ALA A 53 3.68 -25.17 -6.98
N PHE A 54 2.82 -26.00 -6.40
CA PHE A 54 2.65 -26.06 -4.95
C PHE A 54 3.83 -26.77 -4.26
N ARG A 55 4.46 -27.75 -4.92
CA ARG A 55 5.73 -28.35 -4.43
C ARG A 55 6.84 -27.29 -4.38
N LEU A 56 7.01 -26.50 -5.42
CA LEU A 56 8.00 -25.41 -5.42
C LEU A 56 7.69 -24.34 -4.37
N LEU A 57 6.41 -24.02 -4.18
CA LEU A 57 5.98 -23.14 -3.08
C LEU A 57 6.33 -23.73 -1.71
N ALA A 58 6.09 -25.03 -1.50
CA ALA A 58 6.50 -25.72 -0.27
C ALA A 58 8.00 -25.58 -0.01
N LEU A 59 8.83 -25.83 -1.03
CA LEU A 59 10.28 -25.67 -0.91
C LEU A 59 10.67 -24.24 -0.52
N ALA A 60 10.11 -23.23 -1.20
CA ALA A 60 10.41 -21.84 -0.92
C ALA A 60 10.02 -21.41 0.51
N LEU A 61 8.92 -21.96 1.06
CA LEU A 61 8.45 -21.63 2.40
C LEU A 61 9.14 -22.41 3.52
N GLN A 62 9.45 -23.68 3.27
CA GLN A 62 9.91 -24.60 4.30
C GLN A 62 11.42 -24.84 4.28
N GLN A 63 12.05 -24.71 3.10
CA GLN A 63 13.47 -25.02 2.88
C GLN A 63 14.17 -23.93 2.05
N PRO A 64 13.98 -22.62 2.36
CA PRO A 64 14.70 -21.58 1.65
C PRO A 64 16.19 -21.70 1.92
N ARG A 65 17.00 -21.66 0.87
CA ARG A 65 18.46 -21.86 0.99
C ARG A 65 19.15 -20.66 1.62
N PHE A 66 18.78 -19.46 1.19
CA PHE A 66 19.46 -18.21 1.54
C PHE A 66 20.99 -18.34 1.34
N ASP A 67 21.38 -18.87 0.18
CA ASP A 67 22.79 -19.02 -0.17
C ASP A 67 23.48 -17.65 -0.12
N GLN A 68 24.68 -17.63 0.45
CA GLN A 68 25.41 -16.38 0.69
C GLN A 68 25.56 -15.54 -0.58
N LYS A 69 25.86 -16.17 -1.73
CA LYS A 69 26.00 -15.48 -3.01
C LYS A 69 24.69 -14.79 -3.45
N ALA A 70 23.55 -15.44 -3.28
CA ALA A 70 22.23 -14.88 -3.59
C ALA A 70 21.89 -13.73 -2.63
N VAL A 71 22.11 -13.94 -1.33
CA VAL A 71 21.86 -12.90 -0.31
C VAL A 71 22.71 -11.65 -0.56
N GLU A 72 24.00 -11.77 -0.86
CA GLU A 72 24.87 -10.64 -1.15
C GLU A 72 24.47 -9.92 -2.46
N ARG A 73 24.03 -10.64 -3.47
CA ARG A 73 23.50 -10.05 -4.70
C ARG A 73 22.24 -9.22 -4.42
N ILE A 74 21.28 -9.77 -3.66
CA ILE A 74 20.05 -9.06 -3.30
C ILE A 74 20.35 -7.85 -2.38
N LYS A 75 21.28 -7.98 -1.42
CA LYS A 75 21.75 -6.83 -0.64
C LYS A 75 22.25 -5.70 -1.53
N SER A 76 23.11 -6.02 -2.51
CA SER A 76 23.65 -5.04 -3.43
C SER A 76 22.57 -4.33 -4.24
N GLN A 77 21.56 -5.09 -4.71
CA GLN A 77 20.39 -4.53 -5.39
C GLN A 77 19.58 -3.59 -4.50
N ILE A 78 19.31 -3.98 -3.26
CA ILE A 78 18.58 -3.15 -2.28
C ILE A 78 19.40 -1.90 -1.95
N GLN A 79 20.71 -2.01 -1.75
CA GLN A 79 21.59 -0.86 -1.48
C GLN A 79 21.60 0.13 -2.65
N THR A 80 21.68 -0.37 -3.90
CA THR A 80 21.57 0.47 -5.10
C THR A 80 20.22 1.20 -5.14
N ARG A 81 19.13 0.49 -4.83
CA ARG A 81 17.80 1.10 -4.74
C ARG A 81 17.70 2.15 -3.63
N LEU A 82 18.31 1.90 -2.47
CA LEU A 82 18.36 2.86 -1.37
C LEU A 82 19.15 4.12 -1.75
N ILE A 83 20.25 3.99 -2.50
CA ILE A 83 21.00 5.15 -3.04
C ILE A 83 20.09 5.96 -3.98
N GLY A 84 19.41 5.31 -4.91
CA GLY A 84 18.45 5.99 -5.80
C GLY A 84 17.34 6.73 -5.05
N GLN A 85 16.86 6.16 -3.93
CA GLN A 85 15.85 6.81 -3.08
C GLN A 85 16.34 8.08 -2.38
N LEU A 86 17.66 8.27 -2.20
CA LEU A 86 18.21 9.52 -1.65
C LEU A 86 18.14 10.68 -2.65
N GLU A 87 18.04 10.35 -3.93
CA GLU A 87 17.94 11.32 -5.01
C GLU A 87 16.48 11.55 -5.45
N ASP A 88 15.58 10.62 -5.18
CA ASP A 88 14.17 10.71 -5.56
C ASP A 88 13.36 11.55 -4.58
N ALA A 89 12.83 12.70 -5.04
CA ALA A 89 12.06 13.62 -4.22
C ALA A 89 10.80 13.00 -3.60
N ASN A 90 10.13 12.07 -4.30
CA ASN A 90 8.96 11.38 -3.76
C ASN A 90 9.34 10.46 -2.59
N SER A 91 10.45 9.72 -2.72
CA SER A 91 10.97 8.84 -1.67
C SER A 91 11.40 9.63 -0.43
N ILE A 92 12.08 10.77 -0.65
CA ILE A 92 12.49 11.68 0.42
C ILE A 92 11.25 12.23 1.15
N ALA A 93 10.27 12.74 0.40
CA ALA A 93 9.03 13.27 0.96
C ALA A 93 8.29 12.22 1.79
N ALA A 94 8.10 11.02 1.24
CA ALA A 94 7.41 9.93 1.92
C ALA A 94 8.14 9.50 3.20
N LYS A 95 9.45 9.26 3.13
CA LYS A 95 10.26 8.89 4.30
C LYS A 95 10.19 9.93 5.41
N THR A 96 10.30 11.20 5.05
CA THR A 96 10.23 12.33 5.99
C THR A 96 8.84 12.43 6.61
N TRP A 97 7.79 12.33 5.78
CA TRP A 97 6.41 12.39 6.24
C TRP A 97 6.09 11.28 7.24
N PHE A 98 6.41 10.03 6.89
CA PHE A 98 6.16 8.88 7.76
C PHE A 98 6.95 8.97 9.08
N LYS A 99 8.21 9.36 9.03
CA LYS A 99 9.03 9.56 10.24
C LYS A 99 8.48 10.67 11.13
N LYS A 100 8.06 11.79 10.53
CA LYS A 100 7.46 12.92 11.28
C LYS A 100 6.14 12.52 11.94
N THR A 101 5.32 11.75 11.22
CA THR A 101 3.97 11.40 11.65
C THR A 101 3.94 10.30 12.70
N TYR A 102 4.84 9.30 12.59
CA TYR A 102 4.82 8.11 13.42
C TYR A 102 6.01 7.99 14.40
N GLY A 103 7.02 8.86 14.30
CA GLY A 103 8.18 8.83 15.18
C GLY A 103 8.91 7.49 15.16
N ASP A 104 9.02 6.85 16.33
CA ASP A 104 9.74 5.58 16.49
C ASP A 104 8.86 4.33 16.32
N HIS A 105 7.55 4.53 16.17
CA HIS A 105 6.64 3.42 15.85
C HIS A 105 7.08 2.73 14.54
N PRO A 106 6.86 1.39 14.38
CA PRO A 106 7.23 0.66 13.17
C PRO A 106 6.76 1.30 11.86
N TYR A 107 5.60 1.96 11.84
CA TYR A 107 5.12 2.69 10.66
C TYR A 107 5.99 3.89 10.26
N GLY A 108 6.75 4.47 11.17
CA GLY A 108 7.73 5.52 10.89
C GLY A 108 9.03 5.02 10.25
N ARG A 109 9.26 3.71 10.27
CA ARG A 109 10.48 3.11 9.71
C ARG A 109 10.36 2.91 8.20
N PRO A 110 11.44 3.15 7.43
CA PRO A 110 11.44 2.86 6.00
C PRO A 110 11.36 1.35 5.76
N THR A 111 10.47 0.92 4.86
CA THR A 111 10.23 -0.51 4.59
C THR A 111 11.43 -1.23 3.98
N LEU A 112 12.27 -0.54 3.21
CA LEU A 112 13.53 -1.10 2.70
C LEU A 112 14.66 -1.11 3.73
N GLY A 113 14.45 -0.48 4.89
CA GLY A 113 15.52 -0.28 5.87
C GLY A 113 16.45 0.88 5.51
N THR A 114 17.66 0.83 6.03
CA THR A 114 18.75 1.76 5.74
C THR A 114 19.95 1.00 5.18
N LYS A 115 20.91 1.70 4.57
CA LYS A 115 22.14 1.10 4.04
C LYS A 115 22.86 0.27 5.13
N GLU A 116 22.95 0.82 6.34
CA GLU A 116 23.61 0.19 7.49
C GLU A 116 22.82 -1.04 7.99
N SER A 117 21.49 -0.96 8.06
CA SER A 117 20.66 -2.09 8.50
C SER A 117 20.69 -3.23 7.50
N VAL A 118 20.61 -2.94 6.20
CA VAL A 118 20.67 -3.96 5.14
C VAL A 118 22.04 -4.62 5.08
N ALA A 119 23.13 -3.87 5.25
CA ALA A 119 24.49 -4.41 5.24
C ALA A 119 24.72 -5.47 6.33
N ARG A 120 24.08 -5.33 7.49
CA ARG A 120 24.24 -6.24 8.63
C ARG A 120 23.43 -7.54 8.53
N ILE A 121 22.40 -7.59 7.65
CA ILE A 121 21.55 -8.78 7.54
C ILE A 121 22.38 -9.98 7.05
N THR A 122 22.25 -11.11 7.72
CA THR A 122 22.90 -12.36 7.37
C THR A 122 21.90 -13.41 6.90
N SER A 123 22.37 -14.50 6.29
CA SER A 123 21.52 -15.66 5.97
C SER A 123 20.86 -16.26 7.21
N ALA A 124 21.53 -16.22 8.36
CA ALA A 124 20.97 -16.68 9.64
C ALA A 124 19.79 -15.80 10.08
N ASP A 125 19.89 -14.47 9.93
CA ASP A 125 18.78 -13.57 10.24
C ASP A 125 17.55 -13.83 9.37
N LEU A 126 17.76 -14.16 8.08
CA LEU A 126 16.66 -14.49 7.17
C LEU A 126 15.96 -15.79 7.57
N LYS A 127 16.73 -16.84 7.96
CA LYS A 127 16.20 -18.10 8.48
C LYS A 127 15.40 -17.87 9.75
N THR A 128 15.98 -17.18 10.72
CA THR A 128 15.31 -16.81 11.97
C THR A 128 14.03 -16.02 11.74
N PHE A 129 14.03 -15.12 10.75
CA PHE A 129 12.81 -14.39 10.39
C PHE A 129 11.71 -15.33 9.88
N VAL A 130 12.03 -16.26 8.99
CA VAL A 130 11.07 -17.27 8.47
C VAL A 130 10.53 -18.12 9.61
N GLU A 131 11.40 -18.68 10.45
CA GLU A 131 11.03 -19.50 11.61
C GLU A 131 10.08 -18.78 12.58
N ASN A 132 10.33 -17.49 12.82
CA ASN A 132 9.55 -16.70 13.78
C ASN A 132 8.27 -16.09 13.21
N ASN A 133 8.13 -15.98 11.88
CA ASN A 133 7.01 -15.23 11.30
C ASN A 133 6.13 -16.07 10.37
N PHE A 134 6.63 -17.15 9.78
CA PHE A 134 5.81 -17.99 8.90
C PHE A 134 5.08 -19.02 9.75
N ARG A 135 3.76 -18.93 9.77
CA ARG A 135 2.88 -19.77 10.58
C ARG A 135 1.52 -19.95 9.93
N LEU A 136 0.78 -20.96 10.36
CA LEU A 136 -0.58 -21.22 9.87
C LEU A 136 -1.60 -20.27 10.49
N GLU A 137 -1.41 -19.88 11.76
CA GLU A 137 -2.32 -18.97 12.45
C GLU A 137 -2.28 -17.57 11.82
N GLY A 138 -3.47 -17.06 11.49
CA GLY A 138 -3.65 -15.77 10.83
C GLY A 138 -3.37 -15.78 9.32
N LEU A 139 -3.02 -16.95 8.73
CA LEU A 139 -2.86 -17.07 7.29
C LEU A 139 -4.19 -16.92 6.57
N ILE A 140 -4.23 -16.05 5.57
CA ILE A 140 -5.40 -15.83 4.72
C ILE A 140 -5.05 -16.22 3.29
N ILE A 141 -5.85 -17.13 2.73
CA ILE A 141 -5.63 -17.67 1.39
C ILE A 141 -6.83 -17.35 0.50
N GLY A 142 -6.57 -16.85 -0.68
CA GLY A 142 -7.54 -16.68 -1.75
C GLY A 142 -7.12 -17.52 -2.96
N ALA A 143 -7.93 -18.46 -3.36
CA ALA A 143 -7.71 -19.30 -4.55
C ALA A 143 -8.82 -19.05 -5.56
N VAL A 144 -8.45 -18.90 -6.83
CA VAL A 144 -9.38 -18.68 -7.94
C VAL A 144 -8.84 -19.35 -9.20
N GLY A 145 -9.64 -20.18 -9.84
CA GLY A 145 -9.26 -20.87 -11.07
C GLY A 145 -10.00 -22.19 -11.24
N ASP A 146 -9.49 -23.01 -12.14
CA ASP A 146 -9.95 -24.35 -12.39
C ASP A 146 -9.43 -25.31 -11.32
N VAL A 147 -10.04 -25.29 -10.15
CA VAL A 147 -9.70 -26.10 -8.99
C VAL A 147 -10.90 -26.22 -8.06
N ASP A 148 -11.19 -27.42 -7.58
CA ASP A 148 -12.24 -27.65 -6.60
C ASP A 148 -11.71 -27.51 -5.13
N PRO A 149 -12.62 -27.42 -4.13
CA PRO A 149 -12.24 -27.25 -2.74
C PRO A 149 -11.37 -28.39 -2.17
N GLN A 150 -11.59 -29.64 -2.59
CA GLN A 150 -10.83 -30.79 -2.09
C GLN A 150 -9.41 -30.76 -2.65
N GLU A 151 -9.28 -30.45 -3.92
CA GLU A 151 -8.00 -30.36 -4.59
C GLU A 151 -7.15 -29.21 -4.04
N ILE A 152 -7.74 -28.03 -3.88
CA ILE A 152 -6.99 -26.90 -3.30
C ILE A 152 -6.57 -27.18 -1.85
N ALA A 153 -7.39 -27.88 -1.06
CA ALA A 153 -7.02 -28.30 0.30
C ALA A 153 -5.81 -29.20 0.26
N ARG A 154 -5.78 -30.24 -0.58
CA ARG A 154 -4.64 -31.15 -0.76
C ARG A 154 -3.36 -30.42 -1.17
N LEU A 155 -3.47 -29.50 -2.12
CA LEU A 155 -2.33 -28.71 -2.60
C LEU A 155 -1.78 -27.77 -1.50
N LEU A 156 -2.67 -27.17 -0.73
CA LEU A 156 -2.29 -26.32 0.41
C LEU A 156 -1.64 -27.15 1.55
N ASP A 157 -2.12 -28.36 1.82
CA ASP A 157 -1.51 -29.26 2.78
C ASP A 157 -0.05 -29.56 2.37
N VAL A 158 0.21 -29.82 1.09
CA VAL A 158 1.57 -29.99 0.58
C VAL A 158 2.42 -28.74 0.82
N ALA A 159 1.90 -27.55 0.49
CA ALA A 159 2.66 -26.30 0.58
C ALA A 159 2.93 -25.85 2.02
N LEU A 160 2.04 -26.16 2.96
CA LEU A 160 2.01 -25.56 4.30
C LEU A 160 2.31 -26.54 5.44
N SER A 161 2.37 -27.85 5.21
CA SER A 161 2.52 -28.90 6.25
C SER A 161 3.75 -28.72 7.14
N GLY A 162 4.82 -28.11 6.64
CA GLY A 162 6.04 -27.86 7.42
C GLY A 162 6.02 -26.56 8.22
N LEU A 163 4.96 -25.73 8.10
CA LEU A 163 4.87 -24.50 8.86
C LEU A 163 4.33 -24.76 10.27
N PRO A 164 4.87 -24.09 11.31
CA PRO A 164 4.35 -24.19 12.66
C PRO A 164 2.93 -23.62 12.73
N ARG A 165 2.12 -24.10 13.67
CA ARG A 165 0.77 -23.59 13.85
C ARG A 165 0.78 -22.13 14.29
N ASN A 166 1.64 -21.77 15.23
CA ASN A 166 1.81 -20.42 15.74
C ASN A 166 3.29 -20.12 16.02
N THR A 167 3.60 -18.86 16.15
CA THR A 167 4.93 -18.36 16.53
C THR A 167 4.75 -17.20 17.50
N VAL A 168 5.75 -16.91 18.30
CA VAL A 168 5.75 -15.73 19.18
C VAL A 168 6.24 -14.53 18.37
N THR A 169 5.30 -13.67 17.97
CA THR A 169 5.64 -12.39 17.31
C THR A 169 5.37 -11.23 18.27
N PRO A 170 6.23 -10.21 18.30
CA PRO A 170 5.97 -9.01 19.07
C PRO A 170 4.67 -8.35 18.62
N GLU A 171 3.83 -7.97 19.57
CA GLU A 171 2.62 -7.22 19.29
C GLU A 171 2.97 -5.79 18.85
N VAL A 172 2.34 -5.33 17.78
CA VAL A 172 2.44 -3.94 17.33
C VAL A 172 1.26 -3.17 17.91
N SER A 173 1.54 -2.15 18.70
CA SER A 173 0.48 -1.34 19.31
C SER A 173 -0.24 -0.48 18.28
N LYS A 174 -1.53 -0.20 18.53
CA LYS A 174 -2.27 0.81 17.77
C LYS A 174 -1.66 2.20 18.01
N VAL A 175 -1.58 2.99 16.97
CA VAL A 175 -1.01 4.34 17.03
C VAL A 175 -1.87 5.34 16.25
N MET A 176 -2.10 6.48 16.85
CA MET A 176 -2.68 7.63 16.15
C MET A 176 -1.56 8.42 15.46
N PRO A 177 -1.70 8.73 14.17
CA PRO A 177 -0.76 9.63 13.50
C PRO A 177 -0.73 10.99 14.20
N SER A 178 0.42 11.65 14.19
CA SER A 178 0.51 13.01 14.73
C SER A 178 -0.46 13.95 13.99
N SER A 179 -1.26 14.69 14.76
CA SER A 179 -2.16 15.73 14.27
C SER A 179 -1.63 17.15 14.49
N LYS A 180 -0.36 17.27 14.88
CA LYS A 180 0.31 18.57 14.98
C LYS A 180 0.72 18.99 13.57
N GLY A 181 -0.01 19.92 12.98
CA GLY A 181 0.31 20.47 11.66
C GLY A 181 1.75 21.00 11.61
N SER A 182 2.41 20.71 10.51
CA SER A 182 3.78 21.20 10.27
C SER A 182 4.07 21.27 8.78
N THR A 183 4.92 22.23 8.39
CA THR A 183 5.50 22.28 7.05
C THR A 183 7.00 21.99 7.18
N ILE A 184 7.50 21.08 6.36
CA ILE A 184 8.90 20.71 6.30
C ILE A 184 9.36 20.91 4.86
N VAL A 185 10.34 21.78 4.66
CA VAL A 185 10.95 22.03 3.35
C VAL A 185 12.33 21.38 3.32
N ILE A 186 12.55 20.52 2.34
CA ILE A 186 13.85 19.90 2.08
C ILE A 186 14.33 20.47 0.75
N ARG A 187 15.27 21.41 0.84
CA ARG A 187 15.82 22.05 -0.35
C ARG A 187 16.70 21.08 -1.13
N LYS A 188 16.35 20.89 -2.38
CA LYS A 188 17.06 20.02 -3.31
C LYS A 188 16.95 20.62 -4.73
N PRO A 189 18.06 20.71 -5.49
CA PRO A 189 18.07 21.29 -6.82
C PRO A 189 17.37 20.35 -7.82
N ASN A 190 16.05 20.32 -7.81
CA ASN A 190 15.21 19.57 -8.72
C ASN A 190 14.44 20.53 -9.64
N PRO A 191 14.15 20.16 -10.90
CA PRO A 191 13.35 20.98 -11.82
C PRO A 191 11.94 21.25 -11.33
N GLN A 192 11.40 20.35 -10.49
CA GLN A 192 10.07 20.44 -9.90
C GLN A 192 10.12 20.08 -8.41
N SER A 193 9.27 20.71 -7.64
CA SER A 193 9.03 20.35 -6.25
C SER A 193 7.96 19.26 -6.15
N VAL A 194 8.21 18.29 -5.29
CA VAL A 194 7.24 17.31 -4.84
C VAL A 194 6.66 17.78 -3.50
N VAL A 195 5.35 17.81 -3.42
CA VAL A 195 4.63 18.11 -2.18
C VAL A 195 3.85 16.88 -1.75
N MET A 196 4.11 16.40 -0.55
CA MET A 196 3.34 15.36 0.12
C MET A 196 2.63 15.96 1.32
N PHE A 197 1.34 15.70 1.46
CA PHE A 197 0.56 16.19 2.59
C PHE A 197 -0.29 15.09 3.18
N GLY A 198 -0.57 15.18 4.48
CA GLY A 198 -1.43 14.19 5.11
C GLY A 198 -1.77 14.53 6.55
N MET A 199 -2.71 13.76 7.09
CA MET A 199 -3.27 13.90 8.42
C MET A 199 -3.80 12.55 8.91
N PRO A 200 -4.25 12.42 10.18
CA PRO A 200 -4.97 11.24 10.63
C PRO A 200 -6.15 10.91 9.70
N GLY A 201 -6.28 9.64 9.37
CA GLY A 201 -7.33 9.12 8.49
C GLY A 201 -8.43 8.39 9.26
N ILE A 202 -9.06 7.45 8.59
CA ILE A 202 -10.16 6.66 9.11
C ILE A 202 -9.87 5.16 8.94
N MET A 203 -10.11 4.38 9.98
CA MET A 203 -9.92 2.94 9.97
C MET A 203 -10.93 2.27 9.03
N ARG A 204 -10.59 1.05 8.56
CA ARG A 204 -11.45 0.36 7.60
C ARG A 204 -12.78 -0.10 8.17
N ASP A 205 -12.84 -0.36 9.46
CA ASP A 205 -14.00 -0.80 10.24
C ASP A 205 -14.83 0.37 10.83
N ASP A 206 -14.41 1.61 10.63
CA ASP A 206 -15.16 2.78 11.06
C ASP A 206 -16.50 2.88 10.29
N PRO A 207 -17.64 3.11 10.97
CA PRO A 207 -18.95 3.23 10.31
C PRO A 207 -19.00 4.33 9.25
N ASP A 208 -18.18 5.36 9.38
CA ASP A 208 -18.08 6.47 8.44
C ASP A 208 -17.17 6.19 7.23
N TYR A 209 -16.58 4.99 7.14
CA TYR A 209 -15.60 4.69 6.11
C TYR A 209 -16.13 4.95 4.68
N TYR A 210 -17.35 4.56 4.38
CA TYR A 210 -17.90 4.75 3.03
C TYR A 210 -18.22 6.20 2.72
N ALA A 211 -18.65 6.97 3.70
CA ALA A 211 -18.81 8.43 3.54
C ALA A 211 -17.45 9.09 3.27
N ALA A 212 -16.40 8.70 4.00
CA ALA A 212 -15.03 9.15 3.76
C ALA A 212 -14.50 8.70 2.39
N TYR A 213 -14.86 7.49 1.95
CA TYR A 213 -14.43 6.95 0.66
C TYR A 213 -15.05 7.73 -0.51
N VAL A 214 -16.35 8.03 -0.45
CA VAL A 214 -17.04 8.88 -1.45
C VAL A 214 -16.52 10.31 -1.38
N MET A 215 -16.33 10.87 -0.18
CA MET A 215 -15.70 12.17 0.03
C MET A 215 -14.34 12.27 -0.65
N ASN A 216 -13.47 11.28 -0.41
CA ASN A 216 -12.14 11.26 -1.02
C ASN A 216 -12.20 11.16 -2.54
N TYR A 217 -13.14 10.38 -3.09
CA TYR A 217 -13.33 10.29 -4.54
C TYR A 217 -13.60 11.69 -5.13
N VAL A 218 -14.49 12.46 -4.53
CA VAL A 218 -14.80 13.82 -4.99
C VAL A 218 -13.62 14.76 -4.80
N LEU A 219 -12.89 14.67 -3.68
CA LEU A 219 -11.80 15.60 -3.37
C LEU A 219 -10.57 15.37 -4.26
N GLY A 220 -9.99 14.17 -4.24
CA GLY A 220 -8.72 13.91 -4.94
C GLY A 220 -8.53 12.49 -5.47
N GLY A 221 -9.46 11.56 -5.14
CA GLY A 221 -9.37 10.15 -5.54
C GLY A 221 -10.02 9.84 -6.88
N GLY A 222 -10.82 10.74 -7.44
CA GLY A 222 -11.57 10.56 -8.69
C GLY A 222 -10.79 10.88 -9.98
N GLY A 223 -9.48 11.01 -9.90
CA GLY A 223 -8.65 11.35 -11.06
C GLY A 223 -9.08 12.67 -11.69
N PHE A 224 -9.27 12.66 -13.01
CA PHE A 224 -9.61 13.87 -13.79
C PHE A 224 -10.90 14.61 -13.35
N THR A 225 -11.81 13.94 -12.66
CA THR A 225 -13.08 14.52 -12.22
C THR A 225 -13.02 15.04 -10.78
N SER A 226 -11.94 14.83 -10.06
CA SER A 226 -11.80 15.28 -8.67
C SER A 226 -11.59 16.80 -8.58
N ARG A 227 -12.03 17.39 -7.45
CA ARG A 227 -11.90 18.83 -7.20
C ARG A 227 -10.45 19.30 -7.25
N LEU A 228 -9.53 18.56 -6.61
CA LEU A 228 -8.11 18.90 -6.60
C LEU A 228 -7.55 18.93 -8.02
N TYR A 229 -7.89 17.93 -8.84
CA TYR A 229 -7.44 17.91 -10.23
C TYR A 229 -7.97 19.10 -11.02
N GLN A 230 -9.26 19.38 -10.90
CA GLN A 230 -9.93 20.50 -11.60
C GLN A 230 -9.35 21.86 -11.18
N GLU A 231 -9.18 22.07 -9.88
CA GLU A 231 -8.77 23.38 -9.37
C GLU A 231 -7.25 23.63 -9.50
N VAL A 232 -6.43 22.59 -9.27
CA VAL A 232 -4.96 22.74 -9.29
C VAL A 232 -4.42 22.61 -10.71
N ARG A 233 -4.89 21.62 -11.46
CA ARG A 233 -4.35 21.33 -12.80
C ARG A 233 -5.12 22.02 -13.91
N GLU A 234 -6.42 21.72 -14.08
CA GLU A 234 -7.18 22.15 -15.27
C GLU A 234 -7.37 23.68 -15.31
N LYS A 235 -7.77 24.27 -14.19
CA LYS A 235 -8.09 25.72 -14.16
C LYS A 235 -6.86 26.61 -14.02
N ARG A 236 -5.81 26.14 -13.34
CA ARG A 236 -4.65 26.97 -12.98
C ARG A 236 -3.33 26.50 -13.57
N GLY A 237 -3.26 25.28 -14.10
CA GLY A 237 -2.03 24.74 -14.64
C GLY A 237 -0.89 24.62 -13.62
N LEU A 238 -1.21 24.50 -12.33
CA LEU A 238 -0.22 24.53 -11.26
C LEU A 238 0.55 23.24 -11.12
N ALA A 239 -0.08 22.09 -11.35
CA ALA A 239 0.53 20.79 -11.16
C ALA A 239 0.23 19.82 -12.31
N TYR A 240 1.15 18.95 -12.64
CA TYR A 240 0.90 17.86 -13.58
C TYR A 240 0.01 16.76 -12.99
N SER A 241 0.20 16.45 -11.72
CA SER A 241 -0.60 15.48 -10.99
C SER A 241 -0.93 16.00 -9.60
N VAL A 242 -2.15 15.75 -9.15
CA VAL A 242 -2.60 15.99 -7.79
C VAL A 242 -3.60 14.91 -7.41
N TYR A 243 -3.47 14.36 -6.21
CA TYR A 243 -4.29 13.25 -5.74
C TYR A 243 -4.41 13.23 -4.22
N SER A 244 -5.42 12.49 -3.74
CA SER A 244 -5.52 12.10 -2.35
C SER A 244 -6.15 10.72 -2.19
N TYR A 245 -5.87 10.06 -1.07
CA TYR A 245 -6.43 8.75 -0.76
C TYR A 245 -6.49 8.48 0.74
N LEU A 246 -7.41 7.60 1.12
CA LEU A 246 -7.49 7.00 2.43
C LEU A 246 -6.54 5.80 2.49
N TYR A 247 -5.76 5.70 3.53
CA TYR A 247 -4.84 4.59 3.73
C TYR A 247 -5.03 3.97 5.13
N PRO A 248 -5.97 3.05 5.30
CA PRO A 248 -6.12 2.30 6.54
C PRO A 248 -5.01 1.25 6.63
N PHE A 249 -4.24 1.30 7.71
CA PHE A 249 -3.34 0.26 8.16
C PHE A 249 -4.05 -0.68 9.13
N GLU A 250 -3.40 -1.73 9.57
CA GLU A 250 -3.93 -2.61 10.62
C GLU A 250 -4.02 -1.91 11.99
N HIS A 251 -3.01 -1.08 12.31
CA HIS A 251 -2.88 -0.42 13.60
C HIS A 251 -2.99 1.11 13.55
N SER A 252 -3.36 1.67 12.41
CA SER A 252 -3.46 3.13 12.20
C SER A 252 -4.24 3.45 10.93
N ALA A 253 -4.53 4.74 10.72
CA ALA A 253 -5.08 5.20 9.44
C ALA A 253 -4.61 6.60 9.12
N ILE A 254 -4.34 6.87 7.85
CA ILE A 254 -3.96 8.19 7.34
C ILE A 254 -4.82 8.61 6.16
N TYR A 255 -5.01 9.91 6.04
CA TYR A 255 -5.44 10.57 4.82
C TYR A 255 -4.20 11.20 4.19
N LEU A 256 -3.89 10.86 2.97
CA LEU A 256 -2.64 11.23 2.31
C LEU A 256 -2.92 11.79 0.93
N GLY A 257 -2.13 12.77 0.52
CA GLY A 257 -2.17 13.30 -0.83
C GLY A 257 -0.81 13.80 -1.27
N GLY A 258 -0.73 14.17 -2.54
CA GLY A 258 0.49 14.71 -3.09
C GLY A 258 0.27 15.42 -4.41
N LEU A 259 1.25 16.22 -4.79
CA LEU A 259 1.31 16.88 -6.08
C LEU A 259 2.77 17.13 -6.50
N GLY A 260 2.97 17.27 -7.81
CA GLY A 260 4.23 17.74 -8.40
C GLY A 260 4.00 19.05 -9.11
N THR A 261 4.80 20.08 -8.81
CA THR A 261 4.62 21.44 -9.33
C THR A 261 5.96 22.12 -9.61
N ALA A 262 5.96 23.18 -10.43
CA ALA A 262 7.14 24.02 -10.61
C ALA A 262 7.54 24.72 -9.30
N ASN A 263 8.84 24.95 -9.11
CA ASN A 263 9.36 25.49 -7.86
C ASN A 263 8.76 26.84 -7.47
N GLU A 264 8.51 27.71 -8.44
CA GLU A 264 7.88 29.02 -8.26
C GLU A 264 6.37 28.96 -8.01
N ARG A 265 5.76 27.78 -8.10
CA ARG A 265 4.31 27.61 -7.94
C ARG A 265 3.91 26.80 -6.71
N VAL A 266 4.86 26.43 -5.87
CA VAL A 266 4.61 25.56 -4.71
C VAL A 266 3.66 26.25 -3.73
N ALA A 267 3.90 27.50 -3.37
CA ALA A 267 3.06 28.25 -2.42
C ALA A 267 1.60 28.32 -2.90
N GLU A 268 1.38 28.75 -4.15
CA GLU A 268 0.06 28.82 -4.74
C GLU A 268 -0.64 27.45 -4.77
N SER A 269 0.08 26.39 -5.17
CA SER A 269 -0.46 25.03 -5.20
C SER A 269 -0.92 24.54 -3.84
N VAL A 270 -0.12 24.77 -2.80
CA VAL A 270 -0.45 24.42 -1.40
C VAL A 270 -1.68 25.16 -0.92
N GLU A 271 -1.77 26.46 -1.18
CA GLU A 271 -2.93 27.26 -0.76
C GLU A 271 -4.21 26.85 -1.49
N VAL A 272 -4.16 26.53 -2.78
CA VAL A 272 -5.32 25.99 -3.52
C VAL A 272 -5.77 24.65 -2.94
N VAL A 273 -4.85 23.75 -2.62
CA VAL A 273 -5.20 22.46 -1.97
C VAL A 273 -5.84 22.68 -0.61
N LYS A 274 -5.26 23.56 0.24
CA LYS A 274 -5.84 23.91 1.55
C LYS A 274 -7.24 24.50 1.41
N ALA A 275 -7.42 25.41 0.45
CA ALA A 275 -8.71 26.05 0.19
C ALA A 275 -9.79 25.03 -0.23
N GLU A 276 -9.48 24.07 -1.11
CA GLU A 276 -10.44 23.04 -1.52
C GLU A 276 -10.76 22.06 -0.40
N ILE A 277 -9.76 21.67 0.40
CA ILE A 277 -9.98 20.86 1.61
C ILE A 277 -10.90 21.58 2.59
N LYS A 278 -10.64 22.86 2.87
CA LYS A 278 -11.46 23.69 3.75
C LYS A 278 -12.88 23.87 3.19
N LYS A 279 -13.01 24.17 1.90
CA LYS A 279 -14.30 24.33 1.23
C LYS A 279 -15.15 23.07 1.33
N LEU A 280 -14.55 21.88 1.19
CA LEU A 280 -15.26 20.62 1.33
C LEU A 280 -15.66 20.37 2.79
N ALA A 281 -14.81 20.68 3.76
CA ALA A 281 -15.13 20.55 5.19
C ALA A 281 -16.28 21.50 5.60
N ASP A 282 -16.29 22.73 5.09
CA ASP A 282 -17.29 23.75 5.46
C ASP A 282 -18.62 23.55 4.73
N LYS A 283 -18.57 23.31 3.40
CA LYS A 283 -19.74 23.33 2.51
C LYS A 283 -20.23 21.93 2.09
N GLY A 284 -19.38 20.89 2.24
CA GLY A 284 -19.69 19.55 1.73
C GLY A 284 -19.57 19.47 0.21
N ILE A 285 -20.36 18.59 -0.39
CA ILE A 285 -20.45 18.38 -1.84
C ILE A 285 -21.85 18.67 -2.35
N SER A 286 -21.99 18.90 -3.65
CA SER A 286 -23.30 19.06 -4.29
C SER A 286 -23.95 17.69 -4.54
N ASP A 287 -25.28 17.69 -4.76
CA ASP A 287 -26.03 16.48 -5.12
C ASP A 287 -25.55 15.89 -6.45
N ASP A 288 -25.15 16.71 -7.40
CA ASP A 288 -24.59 16.29 -8.70
C ASP A 288 -23.24 15.57 -8.52
N GLU A 289 -22.34 16.12 -7.70
CA GLU A 289 -21.06 15.47 -7.36
C GLU A 289 -21.28 14.12 -6.66
N LEU A 290 -22.23 14.07 -5.73
CA LEU A 290 -22.60 12.84 -5.02
C LEU A 290 -23.14 11.78 -6.00
N ALA A 291 -24.08 12.17 -6.87
CA ALA A 291 -24.68 11.28 -7.84
C ALA A 291 -23.62 10.70 -8.81
N LYS A 292 -22.76 11.57 -9.36
CA LYS A 292 -21.65 11.17 -10.24
C LYS A 292 -20.65 10.24 -9.54
N ALA A 293 -20.30 10.54 -8.30
CA ALA A 293 -19.40 9.70 -7.50
C ALA A 293 -19.98 8.28 -7.28
N LYS A 294 -21.26 8.18 -6.90
CA LYS A 294 -21.96 6.89 -6.71
C LYS A 294 -22.01 6.08 -8.00
N VAL A 295 -22.38 6.70 -9.11
CA VAL A 295 -22.42 6.04 -10.43
C VAL A 295 -21.06 5.49 -10.80
N PHE A 296 -20.01 6.29 -10.68
CA PHE A 296 -18.66 5.86 -11.03
C PHE A 296 -18.14 4.75 -10.11
N LEU A 297 -18.25 4.93 -8.79
CA LEU A 297 -17.71 3.99 -7.81
C LEU A 297 -18.39 2.62 -7.88
N ASN A 298 -19.68 2.56 -8.21
CA ASN A 298 -20.39 1.32 -8.42
C ASN A 298 -20.12 0.73 -9.81
N GLY A 299 -20.19 1.54 -10.86
CA GLY A 299 -20.03 1.09 -12.23
C GLY A 299 -18.61 0.62 -12.58
N SER A 300 -17.58 1.23 -11.98
CA SER A 300 -16.18 0.86 -12.22
C SER A 300 -15.72 -0.36 -11.40
N PHE A 301 -16.43 -0.74 -10.36
CA PHE A 301 -16.00 -1.80 -9.46
C PHE A 301 -15.88 -3.18 -10.13
N PRO A 302 -16.84 -3.65 -10.95
CA PRO A 302 -16.72 -4.94 -11.63
C PRO A 302 -15.48 -5.03 -12.53
N LEU A 303 -15.02 -3.91 -13.09
CA LEU A 303 -13.82 -3.86 -13.95
C LEU A 303 -12.52 -4.20 -13.19
N ARG A 304 -12.57 -4.25 -11.85
CA ARG A 304 -11.46 -4.69 -11.01
C ARG A 304 -11.39 -6.21 -10.84
N LEU A 305 -12.36 -6.95 -11.37
CA LEU A 305 -12.52 -8.39 -11.23
C LEU A 305 -12.32 -9.11 -12.57
N ASP A 306 -11.49 -8.57 -13.46
CA ASP A 306 -11.30 -9.03 -14.84
C ASP A 306 -10.29 -10.20 -14.99
N SER A 307 -9.69 -10.66 -13.89
CA SER A 307 -8.76 -11.80 -13.92
C SER A 307 -8.74 -12.55 -12.58
N ASN A 308 -8.42 -13.86 -12.63
CA ASN A 308 -8.30 -14.72 -11.45
C ASN A 308 -7.40 -14.09 -10.38
N ALA A 309 -6.25 -13.52 -10.78
CA ALA A 309 -5.33 -12.88 -9.85
C ALA A 309 -5.91 -11.63 -9.16
N LYS A 310 -6.74 -10.83 -9.85
CA LYS A 310 -7.43 -9.68 -9.26
C LYS A 310 -8.56 -10.13 -8.34
N ILE A 311 -9.31 -11.16 -8.73
CA ILE A 311 -10.38 -11.75 -7.89
C ILE A 311 -9.75 -12.33 -6.61
N ALA A 312 -8.70 -13.15 -6.71
CA ALA A 312 -8.02 -13.73 -5.55
C ALA A 312 -7.53 -12.63 -4.57
N ARG A 313 -6.89 -11.57 -5.09
CA ARG A 313 -6.48 -10.42 -4.27
C ARG A 313 -7.65 -9.71 -3.60
N MET A 314 -8.79 -9.58 -4.29
CA MET A 314 -10.00 -8.97 -3.73
C MET A 314 -10.56 -9.83 -2.59
N LEU A 315 -10.64 -11.16 -2.76
CA LEU A 315 -11.08 -12.08 -1.70
C LEU A 315 -10.20 -12.01 -0.46
N VAL A 316 -8.87 -11.98 -0.64
CA VAL A 316 -7.91 -11.79 0.46
C VAL A 316 -8.12 -10.44 1.14
N ALA A 317 -8.29 -9.35 0.39
CA ALA A 317 -8.53 -8.01 0.95
C ALA A 317 -9.85 -7.92 1.73
N ILE A 318 -10.91 -8.55 1.23
CA ILE A 318 -12.21 -8.67 1.92
C ILE A 318 -12.02 -9.38 3.27
N ARG A 319 -11.25 -10.46 3.29
CA ARG A 319 -11.00 -11.24 4.49
C ARG A 319 -10.12 -10.51 5.50
N ILE A 320 -9.03 -9.86 5.06
CA ILE A 320 -8.16 -9.02 5.90
C ILE A 320 -8.99 -7.91 6.58
N SER A 321 -9.87 -7.28 5.81
CA SER A 321 -10.70 -6.17 6.31
C SER A 321 -11.99 -6.62 7.01
N ASN A 322 -12.19 -7.93 7.19
CA ASN A 322 -13.36 -8.54 7.84
C ASN A 322 -14.73 -8.06 7.30
N LEU A 323 -14.85 -7.91 5.97
CA LEU A 323 -16.03 -7.30 5.32
C LEU A 323 -17.21 -8.26 5.08
N GLY A 324 -17.01 -9.57 5.31
CA GLY A 324 -18.01 -10.60 5.04
C GLY A 324 -17.90 -11.18 3.63
N ARG A 325 -18.43 -12.41 3.46
CA ARG A 325 -18.38 -13.15 2.18
C ARG A 325 -19.22 -12.50 1.10
N ASP A 326 -20.29 -11.84 1.50
CA ASP A 326 -21.30 -11.16 0.66
C ASP A 326 -20.91 -9.68 0.36
N TYR A 327 -19.67 -9.30 0.68
CA TYR A 327 -19.22 -7.90 0.52
C TYR A 327 -19.38 -7.38 -0.92
N ILE A 328 -19.06 -8.18 -1.93
CA ILE A 328 -19.13 -7.75 -3.33
C ILE A 328 -20.58 -7.36 -3.69
N GLU A 329 -21.55 -8.14 -3.25
CA GLU A 329 -22.98 -7.89 -3.46
C GLU A 329 -23.49 -6.69 -2.66
N ARG A 330 -23.06 -6.57 -1.40
CA ARG A 330 -23.50 -5.50 -0.49
C ARG A 330 -22.83 -4.15 -0.73
N ARG A 331 -21.64 -4.14 -1.35
CA ARG A 331 -20.85 -2.92 -1.54
C ARG A 331 -21.62 -1.78 -2.23
N PRO A 332 -22.40 -1.99 -3.30
CA PRO A 332 -23.20 -0.92 -3.89
C PRO A 332 -24.18 -0.29 -2.90
N GLY A 333 -24.77 -1.08 -2.02
CA GLY A 333 -25.65 -0.61 -0.95
C GLY A 333 -24.94 0.36 -0.02
N PHE A 334 -23.73 0.02 0.45
CA PHE A 334 -22.94 0.91 1.31
C PHE A 334 -22.61 2.27 0.67
N ILE A 335 -22.38 2.28 -0.65
CA ILE A 335 -22.12 3.52 -1.38
C ILE A 335 -23.41 4.30 -1.61
N ASN A 336 -24.50 3.62 -1.98
CA ASN A 336 -25.76 4.25 -2.29
C ASN A 336 -26.43 4.91 -1.09
N THR A 337 -26.23 4.38 0.12
CA THR A 337 -26.77 4.95 1.35
C THR A 337 -26.07 6.21 1.82
N VAL A 338 -24.85 6.50 1.33
CA VAL A 338 -24.13 7.72 1.72
C VAL A 338 -24.91 8.97 1.28
N SER A 339 -25.18 9.87 2.20
CA SER A 339 -25.80 11.17 1.95
C SER A 339 -24.78 12.32 1.85
N ALA A 340 -25.19 13.45 1.30
CA ALA A 340 -24.37 14.66 1.30
C ALA A 340 -24.10 15.16 2.74
N GLU A 341 -25.05 14.93 3.65
CA GLU A 341 -24.89 15.25 5.08
C GLU A 341 -23.83 14.38 5.74
N ASP A 342 -23.81 13.07 5.47
CA ASP A 342 -22.76 12.16 5.96
C ASP A 342 -21.38 12.61 5.48
N ILE A 343 -21.26 12.97 4.21
CA ILE A 343 -20.01 13.48 3.65
C ILE A 343 -19.59 14.78 4.34
N ARG A 344 -20.51 15.71 4.56
CA ARG A 344 -20.22 16.97 5.25
C ARG A 344 -19.77 16.73 6.69
N ARG A 345 -20.42 15.83 7.40
CA ARG A 345 -20.06 15.43 8.78
C ARG A 345 -18.67 14.82 8.83
N VAL A 346 -18.40 13.87 7.96
CA VAL A 346 -17.10 13.19 7.88
C VAL A 346 -15.99 14.14 7.42
N ALA A 347 -16.27 15.03 6.46
CA ALA A 347 -15.31 16.04 6.01
C ALA A 347 -14.89 16.96 7.17
N ARG A 348 -15.81 17.42 8.00
CA ARG A 348 -15.51 18.22 9.19
C ARG A 348 -14.70 17.45 10.24
N ARG A 349 -14.95 16.14 10.37
CA ARG A 349 -14.22 15.27 11.29
C ARG A 349 -12.78 15.04 10.81
N LEU A 350 -12.58 14.75 9.54
CA LEU A 350 -11.29 14.29 9.00
C LEU A 350 -10.45 15.41 8.39
N LEU A 351 -11.08 16.32 7.64
CA LEU A 351 -10.36 17.32 6.87
C LEU A 351 -10.08 18.57 7.72
N GLN A 352 -8.98 18.52 8.45
CA GLN A 352 -8.54 19.61 9.32
C GLN A 352 -7.24 20.23 8.78
N PRO A 353 -7.29 21.32 7.99
CA PRO A 353 -6.11 21.88 7.35
C PRO A 353 -4.98 22.23 8.30
N ASN A 354 -5.31 22.66 9.53
CA ASN A 354 -4.31 23.00 10.55
C ASN A 354 -3.62 21.78 11.17
N ALA A 355 -4.19 20.58 11.02
CA ALA A 355 -3.61 19.33 11.50
C ALA A 355 -2.73 18.64 10.45
N MET A 356 -2.61 19.21 9.25
CA MET A 356 -1.89 18.60 8.14
C MET A 356 -0.38 18.76 8.30
N THR A 357 0.33 17.68 8.07
CA THR A 357 1.78 17.69 7.87
C THR A 357 2.07 17.77 6.38
N TRP A 358 2.83 18.79 5.99
CA TRP A 358 3.29 19.04 4.64
C TRP A 358 4.78 18.76 4.56
N VAL A 359 5.21 18.01 3.55
CA VAL A 359 6.63 17.81 3.23
C VAL A 359 6.83 18.22 1.78
N ILE A 360 7.72 19.17 1.59
CA ILE A 360 8.06 19.75 0.30
C ILE A 360 9.52 19.43 0.01
N VAL A 361 9.77 18.80 -1.12
CA VAL A 361 11.13 18.45 -1.56
C VAL A 361 11.37 19.05 -2.95
N GLY A 362 12.30 19.99 -3.04
CA GLY A 362 12.60 20.76 -4.24
C GLY A 362 13.31 22.06 -3.90
N ASP A 363 13.18 23.06 -4.75
CA ASP A 363 13.72 24.40 -4.51
C ASP A 363 12.59 25.46 -4.59
N PRO A 364 11.61 25.42 -3.67
CA PRO A 364 10.49 26.33 -3.69
C PRO A 364 10.95 27.78 -3.45
N ALA A 365 10.39 28.72 -4.23
CA ALA A 365 10.77 30.14 -4.15
C ALA A 365 10.21 30.84 -2.91
N ASP A 366 8.92 30.57 -2.54
CA ASP A 366 8.15 31.39 -1.60
C ASP A 366 7.62 30.59 -0.40
N ILE A 367 8.29 29.54 0.00
CA ILE A 367 7.95 28.76 1.21
C ILE A 367 9.20 28.55 2.05
N ASP A 368 9.13 29.01 3.29
CA ASP A 368 10.08 28.69 4.35
C ASP A 368 9.53 27.57 5.22
N GLY A 369 10.42 26.66 5.63
CA GLY A 369 10.10 25.48 6.44
C GLY A 369 10.32 25.73 7.94
#